data_99422c4aaa42d689aa5bada6e7f6e515
#
_entry.id   99422c4aaa42d689aa5bada6e7f6e515
#
_cell.length_a   1.000
_cell.length_b   1.000
_cell.length_c   1.000
_cell.angle_alpha   90.00
_cell.angle_beta   90.00
_cell.angle_gamma   90.00
#
_symmetry.space_group_name_H-M   'P 1'
#
loop_
_entity.id
_entity.type
_entity.pdbx_description
1 polymer ?
#
loop_
_entity_poly.entity_id
_entity_poly.type
_entity_poly.pdbx_seq_one_letter_code
_entity_poly.pdbx_strand_id
1 'polypeptide(L)'
;MTISQKKLNENIPASLIAPAKKTLSVKGKLIIGAEVRSFIPEGSDEAYWVIDKTGKLYQQYDKITKGVKNGIPVYAELQVEDMGKSNEGFAANYKSVYHIHKINKLHK
;
A
#
# COMPACT_ATOMS: atom_id res chain seq x y z
N MET A 1 -14.27 -36.83 4.47
CA MET A 1 -13.97 -36.63 4.25
C MET A 1 -13.95 -36.01 3.81
N THR A 2 -14.04 -35.97 3.97
CA THR A 2 -13.81 -35.51 3.70
C THR A 2 -13.79 -34.67 3.48
N ILE A 3 -13.68 -34.60 3.58
CA ILE A 3 -13.35 -34.09 3.41
C ILE A 3 -13.24 -33.42 3.20
N SER A 4 -13.19 -33.46 3.15
CA SER A 4 -12.82 -33.12 3.04
C SER A 4 -12.73 -32.47 2.89
N GLN A 5 -12.63 -32.41 2.73
CA GLN A 5 -12.26 -32.10 2.69
C GLN A 5 -11.97 -31.43 2.63
N LYS A 6 -11.88 -31.55 2.50
CA LYS A 6 -11.45 -31.21 2.49
C LYS A 6 -11.22 -30.54 2.43
N LYS A 7 -11.17 -30.63 2.39
CA LYS A 7 -10.77 -30.21 2.38
C LYS A 7 -10.54 -29.41 2.40
N LEU A 8 -10.63 -29.60 2.50
CA LEU A 8 -10.22 -29.14 2.60
C LEU A 8 -9.94 -28.49 2.61
N ASN A 9 -9.86 -28.49 2.67
CA ASN A 9 -9.40 -28.10 2.81
C ASN A 9 -9.04 -27.49 2.92
N GLU A 10 -8.91 -27.44 3.00
CA GLU A 10 -8.45 -27.01 3.28
C GLU A 10 -8.12 -26.25 3.46
N ASN A 11 -8.20 -26.50 3.33
CA ASN A 11 -7.88 -25.76 3.64
C ASN A 11 -7.78 -24.68 3.88
N ILE A 12 -7.72 -24.61 4.00
CA ILE A 12 -7.76 -23.65 4.41
C ILE A 12 -7.52 -22.74 4.44
N PRO A 13 -7.53 -22.72 4.58
CA PRO A 13 -7.44 -21.80 4.72
C PRO A 13 -7.33 -20.84 4.70
N ALA A 14 -7.29 -20.81 4.60
CA ALA A 14 -7.19 -20.05 4.83
C ALA A 14 -7.30 -19.31 4.97
N SER A 15 -7.33 -19.51 4.96
CA SER A 15 -7.31 -19.01 5.31
C SER A 15 -7.51 -18.73 5.53
N LEU A 16 -7.62 -19.23 5.45
CA LEU A 16 -7.78 -19.09 5.75
C LEU A 16 -7.87 -18.59 5.88
N ILE A 17 -7.89 -18.74 5.95
CA ILE A 17 -8.15 -18.12 6.24
C ILE A 17 -8.15 -17.05 6.29
N ALA A 18 -8.14 -17.07 6.54
CA ALA A 18 -8.39 -15.95 6.60
C ALA A 18 -8.00 -14.82 6.55
N PRO A 19 -7.65 -14.32 6.15
CA PRO A 19 -7.36 -13.05 6.53
C PRO A 19 -8.41 -12.12 6.20
N ALA A 20 -8.77 -11.48 7.17
CA ALA A 20 -9.82 -10.55 7.07
C ALA A 20 -9.44 -9.34 6.25
N LYS A 21 -8.17 -9.07 6.07
CA LYS A 21 -7.74 -7.86 5.40
C LYS A 21 -7.60 -8.06 3.91
N LYS A 22 -8.12 -7.11 3.16
CA LYS A 22 -8.09 -7.18 1.71
C LYS A 22 -6.84 -6.55 1.16
N THR A 23 -6.24 -7.20 0.18
CA THR A 23 -5.18 -6.63 -0.60
C THR A 23 -5.78 -6.01 -1.84
N LEU A 24 -5.44 -4.75 -2.11
CA LEU A 24 -5.98 -3.98 -3.22
C LEU A 24 -4.86 -3.67 -4.20
N SER A 25 -5.20 -3.68 -5.48
CA SER A 25 -4.31 -3.15 -6.50
C SER A 25 -4.73 -1.73 -6.78
N VAL A 26 -3.83 -0.79 -6.52
CA VAL A 26 -4.13 0.64 -6.67
C VAL A 26 -3.09 1.30 -7.56
N LYS A 27 -3.49 2.36 -8.23
CA LYS A 27 -2.57 3.15 -9.03
C LYS A 27 -2.89 4.62 -8.87
N GLY A 28 -1.87 5.44 -8.91
CA GLY A 28 -2.03 6.86 -8.71
C GLY A 28 -0.72 7.57 -8.46
N LYS A 29 -0.80 8.66 -7.72
CA LYS A 29 0.32 9.55 -7.48
C LYS A 29 0.90 9.31 -6.10
N LEU A 30 2.19 9.05 -6.05
CA LEU A 30 2.90 8.82 -4.79
C LEU A 30 3.84 9.99 -4.53
N ILE A 31 3.81 10.51 -3.32
CA ILE A 31 4.66 11.63 -2.91
C ILE A 31 5.32 11.26 -1.58
N ILE A 32 6.66 11.22 -1.58
CA ILE A 32 7.43 10.92 -0.37
C ILE A 32 8.29 12.14 -0.07
N GLY A 33 8.21 12.62 1.14
CA GLY A 33 9.04 13.74 1.61
C GLY A 33 9.37 13.55 3.07
N ALA A 34 9.92 14.58 3.70
CA ALA A 34 10.36 14.49 5.09
C ALA A 34 9.21 14.16 6.03
N GLU A 35 8.03 14.73 5.77
CA GLU A 35 6.85 14.53 6.61
C GLU A 35 5.64 14.12 5.80
N VAL A 36 5.89 13.58 4.59
CA VAL A 36 4.83 13.23 3.67
C VAL A 36 5.06 11.83 3.15
N ARG A 37 4.03 10.99 3.24
CA ARG A 37 4.00 9.68 2.63
C ARG A 37 2.60 9.48 2.08
N SER A 38 2.34 10.09 0.94
CA SER A 38 0.99 10.28 0.44
C SER A 38 0.79 9.53 -0.87
N PHE A 39 -0.34 8.86 -0.98
CA PHE A 39 -0.76 8.22 -2.22
C PHE A 39 -2.17 8.69 -2.55
N ILE A 40 -2.35 9.23 -3.74
CA ILE A 40 -3.65 9.70 -4.21
C ILE A 40 -4.06 8.83 -5.38
N PRO A 41 -5.06 7.96 -5.21
CA PRO A 41 -5.51 7.10 -6.31
C PRO A 41 -6.01 7.92 -7.50
N GLU A 42 -5.83 7.38 -8.70
CA GLU A 42 -6.36 8.03 -9.89
C GLU A 42 -7.85 8.22 -9.75
N GLY A 43 -8.31 9.41 -10.14
CA GLY A 43 -9.72 9.72 -10.09
C GLY A 43 -10.23 10.11 -8.71
N SER A 44 -9.35 10.20 -7.73
CA SER A 44 -9.72 10.53 -6.36
C SER A 44 -9.05 11.85 -5.95
N ASP A 45 -9.72 12.57 -5.05
CA ASP A 45 -9.14 13.75 -4.42
C ASP A 45 -8.59 13.44 -3.04
N GLU A 46 -8.72 12.19 -2.59
CA GLU A 46 -8.36 11.85 -1.23
C GLU A 46 -7.00 11.18 -1.17
N ALA A 47 -6.25 11.55 -0.15
CA ALA A 47 -4.90 11.03 0.06
C ALA A 47 -4.90 9.96 1.13
N TYR A 48 -4.07 8.94 0.92
CA TYR A 48 -3.85 7.86 1.86
C TYR A 48 -2.42 7.92 2.36
N TRP A 49 -2.24 7.68 3.65
CA TRP A 49 -0.90 7.57 4.22
C TRP A 49 -0.36 6.19 3.90
N VAL A 50 0.88 6.09 3.43
CA VAL A 50 1.45 4.81 3.06
C VAL A 50 2.59 4.42 3.98
N ILE A 51 2.64 3.13 4.29
CA ILE A 51 3.73 2.53 5.06
C ILE A 51 4.28 1.39 4.21
N ASP A 52 5.56 1.47 3.91
CA ASP A 52 6.20 0.48 3.04
C ASP A 52 6.56 -0.77 3.83
N LYS A 53 6.00 -1.90 3.41
CA LYS A 53 6.32 -3.20 3.99
C LYS A 53 7.29 -3.99 3.12
N THR A 54 7.65 -3.46 1.95
CA THR A 54 8.57 -4.16 1.04
C THR A 54 10.03 -3.90 1.38
N GLY A 55 10.31 -2.77 2.03
CA GLY A 55 11.67 -2.33 2.29
C GLY A 55 12.38 -1.77 1.07
N LYS A 56 11.67 -1.57 -0.03
CA LYS A 56 12.27 -1.15 -1.30
C LYS A 56 11.75 0.18 -1.81
N LEU A 57 10.70 0.71 -1.22
CA LEU A 57 10.01 1.87 -1.79
C LEU A 57 10.90 3.11 -1.84
N TYR A 58 11.53 3.43 -0.72
CA TYR A 58 12.33 4.65 -0.65
C TYR A 58 13.52 4.61 -1.59
N GLN A 59 14.14 3.43 -1.71
CA GLN A 59 15.26 3.26 -2.60
C GLN A 59 14.84 3.49 -4.06
N GLN A 60 13.71 2.93 -4.45
CA GLN A 60 13.21 3.10 -5.82
C GLN A 60 12.75 4.52 -6.07
N TYR A 61 12.10 5.13 -5.09
CA TYR A 61 11.64 6.52 -5.20
C TYR A 61 12.84 7.46 -5.36
N ASP A 62 13.86 7.29 -4.54
CA ASP A 62 15.07 8.12 -4.62
C ASP A 62 15.75 7.99 -5.97
N LYS A 63 15.78 6.78 -6.51
CA LYS A 63 16.42 6.54 -7.79
C LYS A 63 15.69 7.29 -8.91
N ILE A 64 14.36 7.28 -8.87
CA ILE A 64 13.54 7.93 -9.88
C ILE A 64 13.63 9.44 -9.78
N THR A 65 13.64 9.96 -8.56
CA THR A 65 13.68 11.40 -8.32
C THR A 65 15.09 11.94 -8.21
N LYS A 66 16.09 11.08 -8.36
CA LYS A 66 17.51 11.43 -8.31
C LYS A 66 17.90 12.06 -6.98
N GLY A 67 17.30 11.57 -5.91
CA GLY A 67 17.62 12.04 -4.56
C GLY A 67 17.03 13.38 -4.18
N VAL A 68 16.17 13.94 -5.01
CA VAL A 68 15.49 15.18 -4.66
C VAL A 68 14.51 14.90 -3.53
N LYS A 69 14.52 15.75 -2.50
CA LYS A 69 13.78 15.48 -1.29
C LYS A 69 12.58 16.39 -1.06
N ASN A 70 12.05 16.97 -2.11
CA ASN A 70 10.96 17.93 -2.01
C ASN A 70 9.60 17.34 -2.32
N GLY A 71 9.46 16.03 -2.21
CA GLY A 71 8.16 15.42 -2.42
C GLY A 71 7.70 15.43 -3.86
N ILE A 72 8.56 15.01 -4.77
CA ILE A 72 8.23 14.99 -6.19
C ILE A 72 7.20 13.88 -6.46
N PRO A 73 6.07 14.21 -7.11
CA PRO A 73 5.08 13.19 -7.44
C PRO A 73 5.61 12.19 -8.45
N VAL A 74 5.37 10.90 -8.19
CA VAL A 74 5.67 9.84 -9.14
C VAL A 74 4.43 8.99 -9.34
N TYR A 75 4.32 8.37 -10.51
CA TYR A 75 3.25 7.42 -10.76
C TYR A 75 3.60 6.09 -10.12
N ALA A 76 2.63 5.50 -9.43
CA ALA A 76 2.85 4.23 -8.74
C ALA A 76 1.67 3.28 -8.96
N GLU A 77 2.00 2.01 -9.19
CA GLU A 77 1.03 0.93 -9.16
C GLU A 77 1.48 -0.01 -8.05
N LEU A 78 0.62 -0.20 -7.07
CA LEU A 78 0.98 -0.84 -5.82
C LEU A 78 -0.06 -1.88 -5.44
N GLN A 79 0.39 -2.89 -4.69
CA GLN A 79 -0.53 -3.76 -3.98
C GLN A 79 -0.46 -3.38 -2.51
N VAL A 80 -1.59 -3.01 -1.96
CA VAL A 80 -1.67 -2.46 -0.62
C VAL A 80 -2.74 -3.16 0.19
N GLU A 81 -2.63 -2.99 1.49
CA GLU A 81 -3.64 -3.43 2.44
C GLU A 81 -4.18 -2.17 3.11
N ASP A 82 -5.50 -2.00 3.08
CA ASP A 82 -6.13 -0.83 3.70
C ASP A 82 -6.31 -1.11 5.19
N MET A 83 -5.59 -0.36 5.99
CA MET A 83 -5.55 -0.56 7.43
C MET A 83 -6.58 0.30 8.17
N GLY A 84 -7.33 1.13 7.45
CA GLY A 84 -8.31 2.00 8.05
C GLY A 84 -7.74 3.32 8.50
N LYS A 85 -8.62 4.15 9.04
CA LYS A 85 -8.28 5.50 9.49
C LYS A 85 -7.38 5.44 10.73
N SER A 86 -6.33 6.24 10.73
CA SER A 86 -5.47 6.38 11.89
C SER A 86 -5.84 7.65 12.67
N ASN A 87 -5.63 7.60 13.97
CA ASN A 87 -5.81 8.77 14.82
C ASN A 87 -4.47 9.31 15.33
N GLU A 88 -3.36 8.85 14.77
CA GLU A 88 -2.04 9.16 15.31
C GLU A 88 -1.16 9.86 14.29
N GLY A 89 -0.42 10.87 14.77
CA GLY A 89 0.62 11.52 14.00
C GLY A 89 0.14 12.11 12.68
N PHE A 90 1.02 12.11 11.70
CA PHE A 90 0.70 12.67 10.40
C PHE A 90 -0.38 11.87 9.68
N ALA A 91 -0.45 10.56 9.95
CA ALA A 91 -1.43 9.70 9.30
C ALA A 91 -2.87 10.07 9.63
N ALA A 92 -3.08 10.74 10.75
CA ALA A 92 -4.42 11.14 11.16
C ALA A 92 -5.10 12.12 10.20
N ASN A 93 -4.31 12.80 9.38
CA ASN A 93 -4.85 13.77 8.40
C ASN A 93 -5.23 13.13 7.07
N TYR A 94 -5.08 11.81 6.96
CA TYR A 94 -5.31 11.09 5.71
C TYR A 94 -6.58 10.25 5.82
N LYS A 95 -7.14 9.92 4.67
CA LYS A 95 -8.38 9.15 4.66
C LYS A 95 -8.21 7.80 5.33
N SER A 96 -7.10 7.15 5.09
CA SER A 96 -6.84 5.82 5.61
C SER A 96 -5.35 5.54 5.49
N VAL A 97 -4.91 4.40 6.03
CA VAL A 97 -3.52 3.98 5.96
C VAL A 97 -3.43 2.78 5.04
N TYR A 98 -2.51 2.83 4.09
CA TYR A 98 -2.20 1.70 3.22
C TYR A 98 -0.85 1.11 3.60
N HIS A 99 -0.82 -0.20 3.85
CA HIS A 99 0.44 -0.93 3.94
C HIS A 99 0.79 -1.43 2.54
N ILE A 100 1.95 -1.02 2.04
CA ILE A 100 2.39 -1.41 0.70
C ILE A 100 3.10 -2.75 0.80
N HIS A 101 2.54 -3.77 0.14
CA HIS A 101 3.10 -5.11 0.15
C HIS A 101 3.83 -5.46 -1.13
N LYS A 102 3.57 -4.73 -2.21
CA LYS A 102 4.25 -4.96 -3.47
C LYS A 102 4.24 -3.69 -4.32
N ILE A 103 5.37 -3.42 -4.96
CA ILE A 103 5.49 -2.30 -5.89
C ILE A 103 5.47 -2.89 -7.29
N ASN A 104 4.39 -2.66 -8.02
CA ASN A 104 4.25 -3.21 -9.37
C ASN A 104 4.86 -2.30 -10.41
N LYS A 105 4.77 -0.99 -10.21
CA LYS A 105 5.32 -0.02 -11.15
C LYS A 105 5.57 1.28 -10.42
N LEU A 106 6.68 1.94 -10.77
CA LEU A 106 7.01 3.24 -10.20
C LEU A 106 7.80 4.02 -11.23
N HIS A 107 7.30 5.21 -11.64
CA HIS A 107 8.03 6.05 -12.57
C HIS A 107 7.51 7.49 -12.50
N LYS A 108 8.30 8.41 -13.05
CA LYS A 108 7.87 9.80 -13.13
C LYS A 108 6.78 10.00 -14.16
#